data_891bc199552d15dfd167c84d760d179e
#
_entry.id   891bc199552d15dfd167c84d760d179e
#
_cell.length_a   1.000
_cell.length_b   1.000
_cell.length_c   1.000
_cell.angle_alpha   90.00
_cell.angle_beta   90.00
_cell.angle_gamma   90.00
#
_symmetry.space_group_name_H-M   'P 1'
#
loop_
_entity.id
_entity.type
_entity.pdbx_description
1 polymer ?
#
loop_
_entity_poly.entity_id
_entity_poly.type
_entity_poly.pdbx_seq_one_letter_code
_entity_poly.pdbx_strand_id
1 'polypeptide(L)'
;MAFLETMAKLIERYNSFFTEGIVNTLIIAAFSVLFGAILGTLMASLRMCRIPPLRWIAVAYIEFVRGTPLMVQLMFIFYGLPMIGITIPNIPWIPNFSRFAAGIVAMSMNSCAYVAEIIRSGIQAVDGGQMEAARSVGFSSGEAMRLVVLPQAIRNILPALGNEFVTVIKESSIVSVIGIADLMFRTNDVIAVTYKSLPCLAIAALCYFAMTFTGGRIIALAERKMNHGK
;
A
#
# COMPACT_ATOMS: atom_id res chain seq x y z
N MET A 1 -9.99 -34.75 -9.94
CA MET A 1 -10.46 -34.23 -11.25
C MET A 1 -11.65 -33.29 -11.09
N ALA A 2 -12.70 -33.64 -10.37
CA ALA A 2 -13.91 -32.80 -10.20
C ALA A 2 -13.65 -31.36 -9.65
N PHE A 3 -12.64 -31.16 -8.80
CA PHE A 3 -12.33 -29.84 -8.24
C PHE A 3 -11.76 -28.87 -9.28
N LEU A 4 -10.75 -29.29 -10.02
CA LEU A 4 -10.14 -28.48 -11.10
C LEU A 4 -11.13 -28.19 -12.24
N GLU A 5 -11.94 -29.17 -12.60
CA GLU A 5 -13.01 -28.99 -13.58
C GLU A 5 -14.05 -27.96 -13.11
N THR A 6 -14.39 -27.97 -11.81
CA THR A 6 -15.27 -26.98 -11.22
C THR A 6 -14.65 -25.57 -11.28
N MET A 7 -13.36 -25.44 -10.96
CA MET A 7 -12.66 -24.14 -11.06
C MET A 7 -12.66 -23.63 -12.50
N ALA A 8 -12.37 -24.48 -13.50
CA ALA A 8 -12.39 -24.10 -14.91
C ALA A 8 -13.76 -23.57 -15.34
N LYS A 9 -14.84 -24.27 -15.00
CA LYS A 9 -16.22 -23.84 -15.28
C LYS A 9 -16.58 -22.52 -14.58
N LEU A 10 -16.10 -22.30 -13.35
CA LEU A 10 -16.33 -21.06 -12.63
C LEU A 10 -15.58 -19.89 -13.28
N ILE A 11 -14.31 -20.09 -13.68
CA ILE A 11 -13.54 -19.07 -14.37
C ILE A 11 -14.20 -18.71 -15.70
N GLU A 12 -14.61 -19.70 -16.50
CA GLU A 12 -15.27 -19.47 -17.78
C GLU A 12 -16.56 -18.67 -17.61
N ARG A 13 -17.41 -19.06 -16.65
CA ARG A 13 -18.73 -18.45 -16.46
C ARG A 13 -18.70 -17.08 -15.78
N TYR A 14 -17.77 -16.85 -14.85
CA TYR A 14 -17.68 -15.65 -14.01
C TYR A 14 -16.40 -14.84 -14.25
N ASN A 15 -15.78 -14.98 -15.43
CA ASN A 15 -14.55 -14.28 -15.79
C ASN A 15 -14.64 -12.76 -15.55
N SER A 16 -15.76 -12.13 -15.94
CA SER A 16 -15.97 -10.70 -15.77
C SER A 16 -15.90 -10.25 -14.30
N PHE A 17 -16.43 -11.05 -13.36
CA PHE A 17 -16.39 -10.76 -11.94
C PHE A 17 -14.95 -10.78 -11.41
N PHE A 18 -14.18 -11.83 -11.73
CA PHE A 18 -12.79 -11.93 -11.31
C PHE A 18 -11.92 -10.86 -11.94
N THR A 19 -12.11 -10.56 -13.23
CA THR A 19 -11.34 -9.53 -13.94
C THR A 19 -11.61 -8.13 -13.36
N GLU A 20 -12.88 -7.78 -13.16
CA GLU A 20 -13.28 -6.53 -12.52
C GLU A 20 -12.66 -6.41 -11.11
N GLY A 21 -12.76 -7.50 -10.33
CA GLY A 21 -12.16 -7.55 -8.99
C GLY A 21 -10.65 -7.33 -9.00
N ILE A 22 -9.91 -7.96 -9.93
CA ILE A 22 -8.48 -7.76 -10.11
C ILE A 22 -8.15 -6.29 -10.44
N VAL A 23 -8.87 -5.70 -11.40
CA VAL A 23 -8.66 -4.31 -11.81
C VAL A 23 -8.90 -3.35 -10.64
N ASN A 24 -10.00 -3.52 -9.92
CA ASN A 24 -10.34 -2.69 -8.76
C ASN A 24 -9.30 -2.84 -7.63
N THR A 25 -8.85 -4.05 -7.33
CA THR A 25 -7.77 -4.33 -6.38
C THR A 25 -6.50 -3.56 -6.74
N LEU A 26 -6.08 -3.63 -8.02
CA LEU A 26 -4.88 -2.92 -8.49
C LEU A 26 -5.04 -1.40 -8.46
N ILE A 27 -6.21 -0.88 -8.81
CA ILE A 27 -6.52 0.56 -8.73
C ILE A 27 -6.42 1.04 -7.27
N ILE A 28 -7.08 0.34 -6.35
CA ILE A 28 -7.06 0.68 -4.92
C ILE A 28 -5.62 0.66 -4.41
N ALA A 29 -4.86 -0.42 -4.68
CA ALA A 29 -3.48 -0.54 -4.23
C ALA A 29 -2.59 0.58 -4.81
N ALA A 30 -2.73 0.90 -6.11
CA ALA A 30 -1.93 1.93 -6.76
C ALA A 30 -2.18 3.32 -6.17
N PHE A 31 -3.45 3.72 -6.00
CA PHE A 31 -3.78 5.01 -5.42
C PHE A 31 -3.43 5.08 -3.92
N SER A 32 -3.64 3.99 -3.18
CA SER A 32 -3.31 3.94 -1.76
C SER A 32 -1.81 4.11 -1.51
N VAL A 33 -0.98 3.42 -2.29
CA VAL A 33 0.48 3.55 -2.16
C VAL A 33 0.98 4.90 -2.70
N LEU A 34 0.39 5.42 -3.78
CA LEU A 34 0.75 6.74 -4.31
C LEU A 34 0.51 7.84 -3.26
N PHE A 35 -0.71 7.91 -2.70
CA PHE A 35 -1.01 8.90 -1.66
C PHE A 35 -0.27 8.58 -0.35
N GLY A 36 -0.14 7.30 -0.01
CA GLY A 36 0.68 6.84 1.11
C GLY A 36 2.13 7.28 1.00
N ALA A 37 2.74 7.20 -0.20
CA ALA A 37 4.11 7.63 -0.43
C ALA A 37 4.28 9.15 -0.30
N ILE A 38 3.34 9.93 -0.83
CA ILE A 38 3.36 11.40 -0.71
C ILE A 38 3.24 11.80 0.76
N LEU A 39 2.21 11.32 1.45
CA LEU A 39 1.97 11.65 2.86
C LEU A 39 3.05 11.05 3.77
N GLY A 40 3.52 9.85 3.48
CA GLY A 40 4.59 9.17 4.23
C GLY A 40 5.93 9.88 4.14
N THR A 41 6.25 10.47 2.98
CA THR A 41 7.44 11.32 2.84
C THR A 41 7.33 12.56 3.72
N LEU A 42 6.16 13.19 3.78
CA LEU A 42 5.91 14.31 4.68
C LEU A 42 6.07 13.87 6.15
N MET A 43 5.43 12.77 6.54
CA MET A 43 5.51 12.25 7.92
C MET A 43 6.93 11.83 8.32
N ALA A 44 7.70 11.23 7.40
CA ALA A 44 9.12 10.94 7.62
C ALA A 44 9.93 12.22 7.86
N SER A 45 9.68 13.26 7.07
CA SER A 45 10.32 14.55 7.20
C SER A 45 10.01 15.21 8.55
N LEU A 46 8.74 15.18 8.96
CA LEU A 46 8.30 15.69 10.27
C LEU A 46 8.91 14.90 11.43
N ARG A 47 8.99 13.56 11.32
CA ARG A 47 9.60 12.69 12.34
C ARG A 47 11.09 12.97 12.52
N MET A 48 11.78 13.36 11.46
CA MET A 48 13.22 13.67 11.47
C MET A 48 13.52 15.15 11.72
N CYS A 49 12.52 16.02 11.81
CA CYS A 49 12.74 17.45 12.03
C CYS A 49 13.25 17.73 13.45
N ARG A 50 13.88 18.91 13.62
CA ARG A 50 14.44 19.38 14.91
C ARG A 50 13.39 20.00 15.84
N ILE A 51 12.16 20.22 15.36
CA ILE A 51 11.09 20.88 16.11
C ILE A 51 10.32 19.80 16.90
N PRO A 52 10.47 19.74 18.26
CA PRO A 52 9.95 18.64 19.06
C PRO A 52 8.43 18.40 18.93
N PRO A 53 7.55 19.43 18.94
CA PRO A 53 6.11 19.20 18.80
C PRO A 53 5.73 18.51 17.48
N LEU A 54 6.31 18.93 16.36
CA LEU A 54 6.03 18.33 15.04
C LEU A 54 6.52 16.89 14.98
N ARG A 55 7.70 16.63 15.53
CA ARG A 55 8.24 15.28 15.65
C ARG A 55 7.34 14.37 16.48
N TRP A 56 6.83 14.84 17.62
CA TRP A 56 5.96 14.05 18.49
C TRP A 56 4.64 13.70 17.81
N ILE A 57 4.03 14.66 17.10
CA ILE A 57 2.81 14.39 16.32
C ILE A 57 3.05 13.30 15.26
N ALA A 58 4.14 13.40 14.51
CA ALA A 58 4.47 12.40 13.50
C ALA A 58 4.73 11.02 14.12
N VAL A 59 5.48 10.97 15.23
CA VAL A 59 5.73 9.70 15.95
C VAL A 59 4.44 9.11 16.48
N ALA A 60 3.60 9.90 17.15
CA ALA A 60 2.32 9.42 17.69
C ALA A 60 1.41 8.85 16.59
N TYR A 61 1.30 9.55 15.44
CA TYR A 61 0.54 9.07 14.29
C TYR A 61 1.08 7.74 13.77
N ILE A 62 2.39 7.66 13.50
CA ILE A 62 3.03 6.47 12.94
C ILE A 62 2.87 5.27 13.87
N GLU A 63 3.14 5.44 15.16
CA GLU A 63 3.01 4.36 16.15
C GLU A 63 1.55 3.93 16.33
N PHE A 64 0.60 4.88 16.37
CA PHE A 64 -0.83 4.58 16.49
C PHE A 64 -1.34 3.78 15.28
N VAL A 65 -1.04 4.24 14.06
CA VAL A 65 -1.51 3.59 12.83
C VAL A 65 -0.89 2.20 12.69
N ARG A 66 0.41 2.04 12.97
CA ARG A 66 1.09 0.73 12.91
C ARG A 66 0.73 -0.19 14.07
N GLY A 67 0.24 0.37 15.18
CA GLY A 67 -0.17 -0.38 16.36
C GLY A 67 -1.66 -0.80 16.36
N THR A 68 -2.44 -0.38 15.35
CA THR A 68 -3.87 -0.69 15.26
C THR A 68 -4.21 -1.49 14.00
N PRO A 69 -5.22 -2.39 14.04
CA PRO A 69 -5.59 -3.17 12.86
C PRO A 69 -6.15 -2.29 11.74
N LEU A 70 -5.70 -2.54 10.49
CA LEU A 70 -6.19 -1.84 9.30
C LEU A 70 -7.73 -1.89 9.18
N MET A 71 -8.34 -3.02 9.53
CA MET A 71 -9.80 -3.16 9.52
C MET A 71 -10.49 -2.14 10.42
N VAL A 72 -9.95 -1.90 11.63
CA VAL A 72 -10.50 -0.91 12.56
C VAL A 72 -10.35 0.50 11.98
N GLN A 73 -9.21 0.82 11.38
CA GLN A 73 -8.97 2.10 10.72
C GLN A 73 -9.95 2.33 9.55
N LEU A 74 -10.16 1.30 8.71
CA LEU A 74 -11.12 1.35 7.61
C LEU A 74 -12.54 1.64 8.11
N MET A 75 -13.00 0.91 9.14
CA MET A 75 -14.31 1.11 9.73
C MET A 75 -14.46 2.51 10.35
N PHE A 76 -13.40 3.01 10.99
CA PHE A 76 -13.39 4.34 11.59
C PHE A 76 -13.52 5.43 10.52
N ILE A 77 -12.82 5.29 9.39
CA ILE A 77 -12.93 6.22 8.26
C ILE A 77 -14.32 6.13 7.63
N PHE A 78 -14.79 4.91 7.34
CA PHE A 78 -16.03 4.71 6.60
C PHE A 78 -17.29 5.12 7.39
N TYR A 79 -17.37 4.75 8.67
CA TYR A 79 -18.52 5.06 9.52
C TYR A 79 -18.30 6.31 10.41
N GLY A 80 -17.07 6.50 10.89
CA GLY A 80 -16.77 7.57 11.85
C GLY A 80 -16.76 8.97 11.24
N LEU A 81 -16.16 9.14 10.05
CA LEU A 81 -16.13 10.47 9.41
C LEU A 81 -17.53 11.05 9.13
N PRO A 82 -18.49 10.28 8.58
CA PRO A 82 -19.87 10.78 8.41
C PRO A 82 -20.55 11.18 9.72
N MET A 83 -20.27 10.50 10.83
CA MET A 83 -20.85 10.84 12.14
C MET A 83 -20.42 12.22 12.66
N ILE A 84 -19.26 12.70 12.25
CA ILE A 84 -18.76 14.04 12.60
C ILE A 84 -18.98 15.06 11.48
N GLY A 85 -19.83 14.74 10.50
CA GLY A 85 -20.22 15.63 9.41
C GLY A 85 -19.25 15.69 8.24
N ILE A 86 -18.18 14.85 8.23
CA ILE A 86 -17.23 14.76 7.11
C ILE A 86 -17.72 13.66 6.16
N THR A 87 -18.36 14.05 5.07
CA THR A 87 -18.84 13.09 4.06
C THR A 87 -18.04 13.21 2.78
N ILE A 88 -17.69 12.06 2.20
CA ILE A 88 -17.09 11.99 0.86
C ILE A 88 -18.25 12.01 -0.15
N PRO A 89 -18.37 13.05 -0.99
CA PRO A 89 -19.48 13.15 -1.93
C PRO A 89 -19.40 12.05 -2.98
N ASN A 90 -20.57 11.57 -3.43
CA ASN A 90 -20.63 10.70 -4.61
C ASN A 90 -20.43 11.54 -5.88
N ILE A 91 -19.68 10.99 -6.82
CA ILE A 91 -19.53 11.56 -8.15
C ILE A 91 -20.54 10.84 -9.06
N PRO A 92 -21.50 11.57 -9.67
CA PRO A 92 -22.64 10.94 -10.39
C PRO A 92 -22.25 9.95 -11.50
N TRP A 93 -21.10 10.16 -12.14
CA TRP A 93 -20.60 9.32 -13.25
C TRP A 93 -19.64 8.21 -12.81
N ILE A 94 -19.30 8.11 -11.53
CA ILE A 94 -18.46 7.04 -10.98
C ILE A 94 -19.28 6.26 -9.94
N PRO A 95 -19.74 5.04 -10.27
CA PRO A 95 -20.51 4.24 -9.33
C PRO A 95 -19.75 3.97 -8.03
N ASN A 96 -20.43 4.15 -6.90
CA ASN A 96 -19.86 3.89 -5.56
C ASN A 96 -18.58 4.69 -5.23
N PHE A 97 -18.38 5.85 -5.86
CA PHE A 97 -17.18 6.67 -5.66
C PHE A 97 -16.87 6.95 -4.20
N SER A 98 -17.86 7.31 -3.39
CA SER A 98 -17.67 7.61 -1.96
C SER A 98 -17.08 6.43 -1.18
N ARG A 99 -17.51 5.19 -1.49
CA ARG A 99 -16.97 3.98 -0.87
C ARG A 99 -15.52 3.73 -1.31
N PHE A 100 -15.27 3.80 -2.63
CA PHE A 100 -13.92 3.67 -3.18
C PHE A 100 -12.95 4.69 -2.57
N ALA A 101 -13.37 5.95 -2.51
CA ALA A 101 -12.57 7.01 -1.93
C ALA A 101 -12.31 6.80 -0.43
N ALA A 102 -13.32 6.37 0.33
CA ALA A 102 -13.14 6.03 1.75
C ALA A 102 -12.11 4.89 1.94
N GLY A 103 -12.20 3.85 1.12
CA GLY A 103 -11.24 2.75 1.12
C GLY A 103 -9.82 3.21 0.79
N ILE A 104 -9.66 3.99 -0.29
CA ILE A 104 -8.36 4.57 -0.68
C ILE A 104 -7.80 5.47 0.42
N VAL A 105 -8.62 6.32 1.05
CA VAL A 105 -8.19 7.20 2.16
C VAL A 105 -7.69 6.37 3.35
N ALA A 106 -8.47 5.37 3.79
CA ALA A 106 -8.07 4.52 4.92
C ALA A 106 -6.77 3.77 4.64
N MET A 107 -6.65 3.15 3.47
CA MET A 107 -5.44 2.43 3.07
C MET A 107 -4.26 3.36 2.84
N SER A 108 -4.48 4.58 2.31
CA SER A 108 -3.40 5.59 2.16
C SER A 108 -2.89 6.07 3.50
N MET A 109 -3.78 6.27 4.49
CA MET A 109 -3.37 6.63 5.86
C MET A 109 -2.53 5.51 6.49
N ASN A 110 -2.93 4.26 6.30
CA ASN A 110 -2.16 3.11 6.78
C ASN A 110 -0.79 3.06 6.08
N SER A 111 -0.76 3.03 4.75
CA SER A 111 0.49 2.99 3.96
C SER A 111 1.39 4.20 4.24
N CYS A 112 0.85 5.38 4.52
CA CYS A 112 1.62 6.56 4.95
C CYS A 112 2.52 6.27 6.16
N ALA A 113 2.01 5.57 7.16
CA ALA A 113 2.79 5.24 8.36
C ALA A 113 3.91 4.24 8.06
N TYR A 114 3.64 3.23 7.22
CA TYR A 114 4.65 2.26 6.79
C TYR A 114 5.71 2.91 5.88
N VAL A 115 5.30 3.74 4.92
CA VAL A 115 6.24 4.47 4.05
C VAL A 115 7.11 5.43 4.85
N ALA A 116 6.56 6.15 5.84
CA ALA A 116 7.35 7.02 6.70
C ALA A 116 8.47 6.22 7.43
N GLU A 117 8.17 5.01 7.87
CA GLU A 117 9.15 4.14 8.51
C GLU A 117 10.16 3.55 7.51
N ILE A 118 9.71 3.19 6.30
CA ILE A 118 10.59 2.75 5.21
C ILE A 118 11.61 3.85 4.87
N ILE A 119 11.17 5.09 4.75
CA ILE A 119 12.06 6.22 4.46
C ILE A 119 13.05 6.43 5.60
N ARG A 120 12.58 6.45 6.85
CA ARG A 120 13.43 6.60 8.02
C ARG A 120 14.50 5.51 8.10
N SER A 121 14.10 4.27 7.97
CA SER A 121 15.01 3.12 8.04
C SER A 121 15.97 3.08 6.86
N GLY A 122 15.52 3.45 5.65
CA GLY A 122 16.38 3.54 4.47
C GLY A 122 17.47 4.61 4.58
N ILE A 123 17.16 5.74 5.22
CA ILE A 123 18.16 6.78 5.51
C ILE A 123 19.12 6.31 6.61
N GLN A 124 18.62 5.67 7.66
CA GLN A 124 19.44 5.15 8.76
C GLN A 124 20.33 3.96 8.36
N ALA A 125 19.99 3.26 7.31
CA ALA A 125 20.78 2.16 6.75
C ALA A 125 22.04 2.63 5.99
N VAL A 126 22.16 3.93 5.70
CA VAL A 126 23.39 4.50 5.13
C VAL A 126 24.43 4.64 6.24
N ASP A 127 25.64 4.19 5.98
CA ASP A 127 26.74 4.26 6.95
C ASP A 127 26.98 5.70 7.42
N GLY A 128 27.05 5.90 8.74
CA GLY A 128 27.25 7.21 9.35
C GLY A 128 28.54 7.89 8.92
N GLY A 129 29.59 7.11 8.61
CA GLY A 129 30.86 7.59 8.10
C GLY A 129 30.73 8.35 6.76
N GLN A 130 29.68 8.08 5.97
CA GLN A 130 29.40 8.83 4.74
C GLN A 130 29.06 10.30 5.04
N MET A 131 28.27 10.53 6.09
CA MET A 131 27.93 11.87 6.55
C MET A 131 29.18 12.57 7.14
N GLU A 132 29.97 11.87 7.93
CA GLU A 132 31.19 12.40 8.54
C GLU A 132 32.23 12.73 7.49
N ALA A 133 32.49 11.85 6.53
CA ALA A 133 33.43 12.08 5.43
C ALA A 133 33.01 13.29 4.58
N ALA A 134 31.75 13.40 4.23
CA ALA A 134 31.23 14.54 3.45
C ALA A 134 31.46 15.87 4.23
N ARG A 135 31.21 15.88 5.53
CA ARG A 135 31.45 17.06 6.38
C ARG A 135 32.92 17.42 6.51
N SER A 136 33.80 16.41 6.55
CA SER A 136 35.24 16.61 6.64
C SER A 136 35.83 17.28 5.40
N VAL A 137 35.23 17.10 4.23
CA VAL A 137 35.62 17.80 2.98
C VAL A 137 34.91 19.14 2.77
N GLY A 138 34.18 19.65 3.80
CA GLY A 138 33.60 20.99 3.80
C GLY A 138 32.13 21.10 3.46
N PHE A 139 31.42 20.00 3.21
CA PHE A 139 29.96 20.07 3.00
C PHE A 139 29.24 20.47 4.30
N SER A 140 28.23 21.32 4.18
CA SER A 140 27.25 21.53 5.25
C SER A 140 26.44 20.23 5.50
N SER A 141 25.80 20.09 6.66
CA SER A 141 24.96 18.91 6.96
C SER A 141 23.84 18.73 5.94
N GLY A 142 23.27 19.81 5.38
CA GLY A 142 22.22 19.74 4.37
C GLY A 142 22.77 19.27 3.01
N GLU A 143 23.91 19.77 2.59
CA GLU A 143 24.57 19.33 1.35
C GLU A 143 25.00 17.86 1.45
N ALA A 144 25.63 17.45 2.55
CA ALA A 144 26.02 16.07 2.81
C ALA A 144 24.79 15.14 2.79
N MET A 145 23.67 15.53 3.41
CA MET A 145 22.43 14.79 3.35
C MET A 145 21.91 14.65 1.90
N ARG A 146 21.84 15.77 1.16
CA ARG A 146 21.25 15.80 -0.18
C ARG A 146 22.13 15.12 -1.24
N LEU A 147 23.46 15.34 -1.19
CA LEU A 147 24.39 14.93 -2.24
C LEU A 147 25.02 13.56 -1.99
N VAL A 148 25.11 13.11 -0.74
CA VAL A 148 25.81 11.88 -0.37
C VAL A 148 24.86 10.85 0.23
N VAL A 149 24.13 11.20 1.30
CA VAL A 149 23.30 10.24 2.04
C VAL A 149 22.01 9.91 1.28
N LEU A 150 21.27 10.91 0.83
CA LEU A 150 19.96 10.70 0.21
C LEU A 150 20.02 9.85 -1.08
N PRO A 151 20.98 10.01 -2.01
CA PRO A 151 21.09 9.14 -3.17
C PRO A 151 21.35 7.66 -2.82
N GLN A 152 22.07 7.41 -1.72
CA GLN A 152 22.30 6.05 -1.21
C GLN A 152 21.04 5.51 -0.52
N ALA A 153 20.38 6.34 0.31
CA ALA A 153 19.14 5.99 0.98
C ALA A 153 18.02 5.62 0.00
N ILE A 154 17.87 6.35 -1.12
CA ILE A 154 16.87 6.05 -2.15
C ILE A 154 17.03 4.63 -2.69
N ARG A 155 18.25 4.13 -2.86
CA ARG A 155 18.50 2.76 -3.30
C ARG A 155 17.97 1.71 -2.32
N ASN A 156 17.99 2.03 -1.02
CA ASN A 156 17.43 1.18 0.04
C ASN A 156 15.90 1.31 0.12
N ILE A 157 15.38 2.53 -0.09
CA ILE A 157 13.96 2.86 0.04
C ILE A 157 13.13 2.28 -1.11
N LEU A 158 13.60 2.37 -2.36
CA LEU A 158 12.81 1.99 -3.53
C LEU A 158 12.37 0.51 -3.54
N PRO A 159 13.24 -0.49 -3.23
CA PRO A 159 12.80 -1.88 -3.13
C PRO A 159 11.77 -2.08 -2.02
N ALA A 160 11.95 -1.42 -0.87
CA ALA A 160 11.02 -1.51 0.25
C ALA A 160 9.65 -0.90 -0.07
N LEU A 161 9.60 0.23 -0.80
CA LEU A 161 8.36 0.81 -1.33
C LEU A 161 7.66 -0.13 -2.31
N GLY A 162 8.43 -0.80 -3.17
CA GLY A 162 7.88 -1.82 -4.05
C GLY A 162 7.24 -2.98 -3.28
N ASN A 163 7.91 -3.46 -2.23
CA ASN A 163 7.37 -4.49 -1.36
C ASN A 163 6.12 -4.02 -0.59
N GLU A 164 6.07 -2.76 -0.19
CA GLU A 164 4.86 -2.14 0.38
C GLU A 164 3.68 -2.21 -0.60
N PHE A 165 3.91 -1.89 -1.89
CA PHE A 165 2.87 -2.02 -2.91
C PHE A 165 2.33 -3.45 -3.03
N VAL A 166 3.21 -4.47 -3.04
CA VAL A 166 2.80 -5.88 -3.06
C VAL A 166 2.02 -6.26 -1.79
N THR A 167 2.37 -5.71 -0.65
CA THR A 167 1.65 -5.91 0.61
C THR A 167 0.25 -5.30 0.53
N VAL A 168 0.14 -4.06 0.07
CA VAL A 168 -1.15 -3.34 -0.08
C VAL A 168 -2.10 -4.06 -1.05
N ILE A 169 -1.61 -4.72 -2.11
CA ILE A 169 -2.44 -5.57 -2.99
C ILE A 169 -3.16 -6.66 -2.18
N LYS A 170 -2.50 -7.32 -1.24
CA LYS A 170 -3.11 -8.37 -0.40
C LYS A 170 -4.04 -7.78 0.66
N GLU A 171 -3.60 -6.72 1.30
CA GLU A 171 -4.36 -6.05 2.36
C GLU A 171 -5.61 -5.37 1.83
N SER A 172 -5.65 -5.00 0.53
CA SER A 172 -6.83 -4.40 -0.08
C SER A 172 -8.07 -5.29 -0.02
N SER A 173 -7.91 -6.62 0.15
CA SER A 173 -9.04 -7.53 0.37
C SER A 173 -9.96 -7.12 1.52
N ILE A 174 -9.46 -6.33 2.46
CA ILE A 174 -10.23 -5.83 3.61
C ILE A 174 -11.33 -4.84 3.20
N VAL A 175 -11.17 -4.14 2.07
CA VAL A 175 -12.15 -3.15 1.62
C VAL A 175 -13.46 -3.79 1.15
N SER A 176 -13.45 -5.11 0.90
CA SER A 176 -14.65 -5.90 0.61
C SER A 176 -15.71 -5.77 1.70
N VAL A 177 -15.30 -5.58 2.95
CA VAL A 177 -16.19 -5.48 4.12
C VAL A 177 -17.07 -4.23 4.08
N ILE A 178 -16.62 -3.16 3.43
CA ILE A 178 -17.42 -1.93 3.22
C ILE A 178 -18.11 -1.89 1.86
N GLY A 179 -18.14 -3.04 1.14
CA GLY A 179 -18.87 -3.19 -0.13
C GLY A 179 -18.14 -2.60 -1.34
N ILE A 180 -16.83 -2.51 -1.31
CA ILE A 180 -16.03 -2.18 -2.49
C ILE A 180 -15.82 -3.46 -3.31
N ALA A 181 -16.09 -3.39 -4.60
CA ALA A 181 -16.04 -4.51 -5.53
C ALA A 181 -14.58 -4.87 -5.93
N ASP A 182 -13.73 -5.16 -4.93
CA ASP A 182 -12.40 -5.75 -5.11
C ASP A 182 -12.49 -7.25 -5.45
N LEU A 183 -11.36 -7.90 -5.62
CA LEU A 183 -11.30 -9.33 -5.96
C LEU A 183 -11.99 -10.21 -4.89
N MET A 184 -11.83 -9.90 -3.61
CA MET A 184 -12.46 -10.68 -2.55
C MET A 184 -13.96 -10.49 -2.51
N PHE A 185 -14.46 -9.27 -2.70
CA PHE A 185 -15.89 -8.97 -2.81
C PHE A 185 -16.51 -9.71 -3.97
N ARG A 186 -15.91 -9.63 -5.17
CA ARG A 186 -16.40 -10.33 -6.37
C ARG A 186 -16.34 -11.85 -6.21
N THR A 187 -15.34 -12.36 -5.48
CA THR A 187 -15.29 -13.78 -5.14
C THR A 187 -16.48 -14.18 -4.26
N ASN A 188 -16.83 -13.35 -3.28
CA ASN A 188 -17.99 -13.59 -2.42
C ASN A 188 -19.31 -13.51 -3.20
N ASP A 189 -19.45 -12.62 -4.20
CA ASP A 189 -20.60 -12.59 -5.10
C ASP A 189 -20.78 -13.94 -5.83
N VAL A 190 -19.67 -14.50 -6.35
CA VAL A 190 -19.71 -15.81 -7.03
C VAL A 190 -20.01 -16.94 -6.05
N ILE A 191 -19.49 -16.88 -4.83
CA ILE A 191 -19.81 -17.86 -3.78
C ILE A 191 -21.30 -17.81 -3.43
N ALA A 192 -21.89 -16.62 -3.30
CA ALA A 192 -23.29 -16.44 -2.93
C ALA A 192 -24.27 -17.06 -3.94
N VAL A 193 -23.92 -17.05 -5.23
CA VAL A 193 -24.78 -17.62 -6.27
C VAL A 193 -24.49 -19.09 -6.60
N THR A 194 -23.28 -19.57 -6.29
CA THR A 194 -22.85 -20.93 -6.66
C THR A 194 -22.77 -21.89 -5.50
N TYR A 195 -22.69 -21.39 -4.26
CA TYR A 195 -22.46 -22.14 -3.02
C TYR A 195 -21.16 -22.98 -3.06
N LYS A 196 -20.18 -22.59 -3.91
CA LYS A 196 -18.89 -23.29 -4.09
C LYS A 196 -17.74 -22.50 -3.48
N SER A 197 -17.73 -22.37 -2.16
CA SER A 197 -16.75 -21.52 -1.44
C SER A 197 -15.30 -21.90 -1.73
N LEU A 198 -14.92 -23.18 -1.55
CA LEU A 198 -13.53 -23.60 -1.67
C LEU A 198 -12.94 -23.41 -3.09
N PRO A 199 -13.62 -23.79 -4.19
CA PRO A 199 -13.14 -23.50 -5.54
C PRO A 199 -13.01 -22.00 -5.84
N CYS A 200 -13.96 -21.17 -5.40
CA CYS A 200 -13.91 -19.72 -5.61
C CYS A 200 -12.74 -19.08 -4.83
N LEU A 201 -12.54 -19.47 -3.57
CA LEU A 201 -11.42 -18.99 -2.77
C LEU A 201 -10.07 -19.44 -3.34
N ALA A 202 -9.99 -20.65 -3.90
CA ALA A 202 -8.78 -21.12 -4.58
C ALA A 202 -8.47 -20.27 -5.83
N ILE A 203 -9.49 -19.88 -6.62
CA ILE A 203 -9.33 -18.98 -7.75
C ILE A 203 -8.83 -17.60 -7.27
N ALA A 204 -9.46 -17.04 -6.25
CA ALA A 204 -9.02 -15.77 -5.67
C ALA A 204 -7.56 -15.83 -5.18
N ALA A 205 -7.18 -16.91 -4.47
CA ALA A 205 -5.81 -17.11 -4.00
C ALA A 205 -4.80 -17.15 -5.15
N LEU A 206 -5.14 -17.84 -6.25
CA LEU A 206 -4.30 -17.88 -7.45
C LEU A 206 -4.19 -16.50 -8.12
N CYS A 207 -5.28 -15.73 -8.18
CA CYS A 207 -5.27 -14.37 -8.71
C CYS A 207 -4.40 -13.43 -7.86
N TYR A 208 -4.55 -13.45 -6.53
CA TYR A 208 -3.69 -12.68 -5.63
C TYR A 208 -2.23 -13.10 -5.76
N PHE A 209 -1.95 -14.40 -5.82
CA PHE A 209 -0.60 -14.91 -6.03
C PHE A 209 -0.01 -14.43 -7.35
N ALA A 210 -0.77 -14.48 -8.45
CA ALA A 210 -0.31 -13.99 -9.75
C ALA A 210 0.03 -12.49 -9.71
N MET A 211 -0.83 -11.64 -9.10
CA MET A 211 -0.59 -10.20 -8.96
C MET A 211 0.66 -9.93 -8.11
N THR A 212 0.78 -10.57 -6.95
CA THR A 212 1.89 -10.34 -6.01
C THR A 212 3.21 -10.92 -6.51
N PHE A 213 3.17 -12.09 -7.14
CA PHE A 213 4.35 -12.70 -7.76
C PHE A 213 4.89 -11.84 -8.90
N THR A 214 4.00 -11.37 -9.80
CA THR A 214 4.39 -10.49 -10.91
C THR A 214 4.96 -9.17 -10.37
N GLY A 215 4.29 -8.54 -9.41
CA GLY A 215 4.78 -7.34 -8.73
C GLY A 215 6.17 -7.55 -8.11
N GLY A 216 6.34 -8.62 -7.34
CA GLY A 216 7.63 -8.96 -6.72
C GLY A 216 8.75 -9.19 -7.74
N ARG A 217 8.44 -9.83 -8.90
CA ARG A 217 9.43 -10.02 -9.98
C ARG A 217 9.83 -8.71 -10.64
N ILE A 218 8.89 -7.80 -10.87
CA ILE A 218 9.19 -6.46 -11.41
C ILE A 218 10.09 -5.68 -10.45
N ILE A 219 9.81 -5.71 -9.15
CA ILE A 219 10.62 -5.05 -8.12
C ILE A 219 12.03 -5.64 -8.09
N ALA A 220 12.17 -6.97 -8.08
CA ALA A 220 13.47 -7.63 -8.08
C ALA A 220 14.31 -7.30 -9.33
N LEU A 221 13.68 -7.15 -10.50
CA LEU A 221 14.37 -6.71 -11.72
C LEU A 221 14.83 -5.25 -11.62
N ALA A 222 13.99 -4.36 -11.09
CA ALA A 222 14.34 -2.96 -10.86
C ALA A 222 15.51 -2.83 -9.86
N GLU A 223 15.49 -3.60 -8.77
CA GLU A 223 16.56 -3.64 -7.76
C GLU A 223 17.89 -4.10 -8.36
N ARG A 224 17.88 -5.18 -9.15
CA ARG A 224 19.10 -5.66 -9.85
C ARG A 224 19.70 -4.57 -10.72
N LYS A 225 18.86 -3.85 -11.49
CA LYS A 225 19.33 -2.77 -12.37
C LYS A 225 19.95 -1.60 -11.59
N MET A 226 19.42 -1.28 -10.41
CA MET A 226 19.98 -0.22 -9.54
C MET A 226 21.31 -0.63 -8.89
N ASN A 227 21.52 -1.94 -8.63
CA ASN A 227 22.73 -2.45 -8.00
C ASN A 227 23.88 -2.70 -9.00
N HIS A 228 23.61 -2.85 -10.30
CA HIS A 228 24.63 -3.04 -11.35
C HIS A 228 25.38 -1.75 -11.74
N GLY A 229 25.08 -0.62 -11.12
CA GLY A 229 25.80 0.65 -11.32
C GLY A 229 26.95 0.88 -10.32
N LYS A 230 27.51 -0.20 -9.75
CA LYS A 230 28.72 -0.18 -8.90
C LYS A 230 29.95 -0.56 -9.71
#